data_199b2e4531543e2e88d10d5107e23466
#
_entry.id   199b2e4531543e2e88d10d5107e23466
#
_cell.length_a   1.000
_cell.length_b   1.000
_cell.length_c   1.000
_cell.angle_alpha   90.00
_cell.angle_beta   90.00
_cell.angle_gamma   90.00
#
_symmetry.space_group_name_H-M   'P 1'
#
loop_
_entity.id
_entity.type
_entity.pdbx_description
1 polymer ?
#
loop_
_entity_poly.entity_id
_entity_poly.type
_entity_poly.pdbx_seq_one_letter_code
_entity_poly.pdbx_strand_id
1 'polypeptide(L)'
;MYISGGVVWAVVSLMHPESANYNYTEITSQDISEFRKLLYTDYENLVKPDLSFMHDPEQRKVSQKNIVRVVNTYDKKALLAGTIWLDELIKEVNTANPSKKFIYAKYAYVGWISGYIIKKVTQQYTGLVN
;
A
#
# COMPACT_ATOMS: atom_id res chain seq x y z
N MET A 1 11.53 0.60 -6.82
CA MET A 1 11.49 1.21 -5.46
C MET A 1 10.40 0.53 -4.68
N TYR A 2 10.71 0.05 -3.48
CA TYR A 2 9.70 -0.49 -2.59
C TYR A 2 9.06 0.64 -1.79
N ILE A 3 7.73 0.61 -1.71
CA ILE A 3 6.94 1.56 -0.92
C ILE A 3 5.97 0.80 -0.02
N SER A 4 5.66 1.38 1.12
CA SER A 4 4.66 0.87 2.05
C SER A 4 4.01 2.02 2.81
N GLY A 5 2.97 1.72 3.56
CA GLY A 5 2.25 2.69 4.35
C GLY A 5 0.75 2.65 4.11
N GLY A 6 0.01 3.33 4.96
CA GLY A 6 -1.45 3.22 5.00
C GLY A 6 -2.15 3.63 3.71
N VAL A 7 -1.71 4.73 3.10
CA VAL A 7 -2.28 5.20 1.83
C VAL A 7 -1.97 4.25 0.67
N VAL A 8 -0.74 3.75 0.59
CA VAL A 8 -0.36 2.77 -0.45
C VAL A 8 -1.14 1.49 -0.29
N TRP A 9 -1.30 1.02 0.97
CA TRP A 9 -2.15 -0.13 1.28
C TRP A 9 -3.62 0.10 0.89
N ALA A 10 -4.16 1.29 1.11
CA ALA A 10 -5.52 1.64 0.72
C ALA A 10 -5.69 1.60 -0.81
N VAL A 11 -4.77 2.20 -1.56
CA VAL A 11 -4.78 2.15 -3.03
C VAL A 11 -4.77 0.70 -3.52
N VAL A 12 -3.83 -0.13 -3.05
CA VAL A 12 -3.75 -1.54 -3.46
C VAL A 12 -5.01 -2.30 -3.09
N SER A 13 -5.54 -2.11 -1.88
CA SER A 13 -6.73 -2.86 -1.43
C SER A 13 -8.00 -2.51 -2.19
N LEU A 14 -8.15 -1.26 -2.65
CA LEU A 14 -9.35 -0.79 -3.33
C LEU A 14 -9.25 -0.86 -4.87
N MET A 15 -8.04 -0.69 -5.43
CA MET A 15 -7.83 -0.73 -6.89
C MET A 15 -7.41 -2.10 -7.41
N HIS A 16 -6.73 -2.90 -6.57
CA HIS A 16 -6.18 -4.22 -6.92
C HIS A 16 -6.59 -5.28 -5.90
N PRO A 17 -7.90 -5.48 -5.64
CA PRO A 17 -8.37 -6.46 -4.65
C PRO A 17 -7.88 -7.88 -4.94
N GLU A 18 -7.63 -8.23 -6.21
CA GLU A 18 -7.05 -9.52 -6.63
C GLU A 18 -5.65 -9.75 -6.07
N SER A 19 -4.93 -8.71 -5.73
CA SER A 19 -3.57 -8.80 -5.19
C SER A 19 -3.51 -9.00 -3.67
N ALA A 20 -4.64 -9.18 -3.01
CA ALA A 20 -4.73 -9.24 -1.54
C ALA A 20 -3.82 -10.30 -0.90
N ASN A 21 -3.51 -11.39 -1.61
CA ASN A 21 -2.60 -12.45 -1.17
C ASN A 21 -1.15 -12.27 -1.64
N TYR A 22 -0.86 -11.23 -2.44
CA TYR A 22 0.49 -11.00 -2.93
C TYR A 22 1.35 -10.28 -1.89
N ASN A 23 2.62 -10.66 -1.83
CA ASN A 23 3.60 -9.99 -0.99
C ASN A 23 4.06 -8.66 -1.61
N TYR A 24 3.99 -8.58 -2.94
CA TYR A 24 4.43 -7.45 -3.74
C TYR A 24 3.39 -7.14 -4.82
N THR A 25 3.03 -5.87 -4.97
CA THR A 25 2.11 -5.40 -6.00
C THR A 25 2.71 -4.17 -6.66
N GLU A 26 2.85 -4.17 -7.98
CA GLU A 26 3.29 -2.98 -8.72
C GLU A 26 2.19 -1.91 -8.67
N ILE A 27 2.59 -0.67 -8.44
CA ILE A 27 1.71 0.51 -8.45
C ILE A 27 2.25 1.49 -9.48
N THR A 28 1.38 1.98 -10.32
CA THR A 28 1.70 2.95 -11.35
C THR A 28 1.20 4.36 -10.99
N SER A 29 1.75 5.37 -11.65
CA SER A 29 1.21 6.74 -11.55
C SER A 29 -0.24 6.81 -12.04
N GLN A 30 -0.62 5.92 -12.95
CA GLN A 30 -2.00 5.83 -13.43
C GLN A 30 -2.95 5.33 -12.35
N ASP A 31 -2.55 4.32 -11.56
CA ASP A 31 -3.35 3.83 -10.44
C ASP A 31 -3.63 4.94 -9.43
N ILE A 32 -2.62 5.73 -9.10
CA ILE A 32 -2.77 6.86 -8.17
C ILE A 32 -3.69 7.94 -8.73
N SER A 33 -3.54 8.27 -10.00
CA SER A 33 -4.38 9.27 -10.68
C SER A 33 -5.83 8.82 -10.76
N GLU A 34 -6.09 7.56 -11.13
CA GLU A 34 -7.43 6.99 -11.21
C GLU A 34 -8.07 6.86 -9.83
N PHE A 35 -7.31 6.39 -8.82
CA PHE A 35 -7.79 6.34 -7.45
C PHE A 35 -8.22 7.72 -6.96
N ARG A 36 -7.41 8.76 -7.19
CA ARG A 36 -7.77 10.13 -6.85
C ARG A 36 -9.03 10.60 -7.55
N LYS A 37 -9.16 10.30 -8.85
CA LYS A 37 -10.36 10.62 -9.62
C LYS A 37 -11.60 9.95 -9.03
N LEU A 38 -11.53 8.63 -8.74
CA LEU A 38 -12.64 7.88 -8.15
C LEU A 38 -13.02 8.39 -6.75
N LEU A 39 -12.07 8.84 -5.95
CA LEU A 39 -12.36 9.49 -4.67
C LEU A 39 -13.26 10.73 -4.83
N TYR A 40 -13.15 11.47 -5.94
CA TYR A 40 -14.00 12.64 -6.21
C TYR A 40 -15.32 12.26 -6.86
N THR A 41 -15.30 11.36 -7.84
CA THR A 41 -16.41 11.11 -8.76
C THR A 41 -17.28 9.93 -8.40
N ASP A 42 -16.70 8.89 -7.74
CA ASP A 42 -17.40 7.62 -7.52
C ASP A 42 -16.92 6.90 -6.25
N TYR A 43 -16.92 7.63 -5.15
CA TYR A 43 -16.44 7.13 -3.86
C TYR A 43 -17.19 5.89 -3.37
N GLU A 44 -18.51 5.85 -3.54
CA GLU A 44 -19.35 4.75 -3.06
C GLU A 44 -18.99 3.41 -3.72
N ASN A 45 -18.75 3.40 -5.03
CA ASN A 45 -18.33 2.19 -5.74
C ASN A 45 -16.87 1.84 -5.45
N LEU A 46 -16.01 2.84 -5.29
CA LEU A 46 -14.61 2.63 -4.92
C LEU A 46 -14.47 1.88 -3.59
N VAL A 47 -15.26 2.20 -2.58
CA VAL A 47 -15.21 1.56 -1.26
C VAL A 47 -16.04 0.27 -1.17
N LYS A 48 -16.78 -0.05 -2.21
CA LYS A 48 -17.57 -1.29 -2.34
C LYS A 48 -17.34 -1.95 -3.71
N PRO A 49 -16.10 -2.27 -4.06
CA PRO A 49 -15.81 -2.84 -5.38
C PRO A 49 -16.52 -4.18 -5.57
N ASP A 50 -16.95 -4.43 -6.79
CA ASP A 50 -17.47 -5.74 -7.18
C ASP A 50 -16.33 -6.77 -7.17
N LEU A 51 -16.46 -7.81 -6.36
CA LEU A 51 -15.50 -8.90 -6.25
C LEU A 51 -15.97 -10.18 -6.96
N SER A 52 -17.03 -10.12 -7.77
CA SER A 52 -17.63 -11.28 -8.44
C SER A 52 -16.66 -11.97 -9.42
N PHE A 53 -15.71 -11.21 -9.99
CA PHE A 53 -14.67 -11.72 -10.88
C PHE A 53 -13.65 -12.63 -10.17
N MET A 54 -13.59 -12.58 -8.85
CA MET A 54 -12.67 -13.41 -8.05
C MET A 54 -13.30 -14.78 -7.81
N HIS A 55 -12.77 -15.80 -8.48
CA HIS A 55 -13.30 -17.16 -8.39
C HIS A 55 -12.92 -17.90 -7.12
N ASP A 56 -11.75 -17.58 -6.53
CA ASP A 56 -11.28 -18.17 -5.28
C ASP A 56 -12.01 -17.55 -4.07
N PRO A 57 -12.81 -18.32 -3.30
CA PRO A 57 -13.54 -17.82 -2.15
C PRO A 57 -12.65 -17.30 -1.02
N GLU A 58 -11.49 -17.91 -0.80
CA GLU A 58 -10.57 -17.48 0.25
C GLU A 58 -9.89 -16.16 -0.12
N GLN A 59 -9.46 -16.02 -1.37
CA GLN A 59 -8.92 -14.76 -1.87
C GLN A 59 -9.96 -13.65 -1.77
N ARG A 60 -11.20 -13.90 -2.19
CA ARG A 60 -12.31 -12.95 -2.07
C ARG A 60 -12.54 -12.51 -0.63
N LYS A 61 -12.51 -13.45 0.31
CA LYS A 61 -12.67 -13.17 1.75
C LYS A 61 -11.55 -12.28 2.30
N VAL A 62 -10.30 -12.53 1.89
CA VAL A 62 -9.14 -11.70 2.28
C VAL A 62 -9.29 -10.29 1.72
N SER A 63 -9.67 -10.15 0.45
CA SER A 63 -9.91 -8.85 -0.19
C SER A 63 -11.01 -8.08 0.51
N GLN A 64 -12.16 -8.71 0.76
CA GLN A 64 -13.26 -8.12 1.50
C GLN A 64 -12.83 -7.60 2.87
N LYS A 65 -12.05 -8.40 3.60
CA LYS A 65 -11.52 -8.00 4.91
C LYS A 65 -10.61 -6.78 4.82
N ASN A 66 -9.74 -6.73 3.81
CA ASN A 66 -8.85 -5.58 3.59
C ASN A 66 -9.63 -4.31 3.25
N ILE A 67 -10.62 -4.41 2.36
CA ILE A 67 -11.50 -3.29 1.97
C ILE A 67 -12.22 -2.73 3.20
N VAL A 68 -12.86 -3.58 4.00
CA VAL A 68 -13.54 -3.17 5.24
C VAL A 68 -12.57 -2.48 6.21
N ARG A 69 -11.36 -2.99 6.35
CA ARG A 69 -10.35 -2.36 7.22
C ARG A 69 -9.91 -0.99 6.70
N VAL A 70 -9.73 -0.82 5.38
CA VAL A 70 -9.40 0.49 4.79
C VAL A 70 -10.50 1.50 5.11
N VAL A 71 -11.74 1.14 4.83
CA VAL A 71 -12.92 2.02 5.03
C VAL A 71 -13.12 2.38 6.51
N ASN A 72 -12.84 1.46 7.42
CA ASN A 72 -12.93 1.72 8.86
C ASN A 72 -11.73 2.53 9.41
N THR A 73 -10.60 2.55 8.70
CA THR A 73 -9.37 3.22 9.14
C THR A 73 -9.27 4.65 8.60
N TYR A 74 -9.72 4.87 7.37
CA TYR A 74 -9.53 6.13 6.66
C TYR A 74 -10.87 6.67 6.15
N ASP A 75 -11.18 7.91 6.49
CA ASP A 75 -12.24 8.64 5.84
C ASP A 75 -11.81 9.14 4.43
N LYS A 76 -12.77 9.63 3.67
CA LYS A 76 -12.53 10.16 2.32
C LYS A 76 -11.48 11.28 2.30
N LYS A 77 -11.46 12.15 3.32
CA LYS A 77 -10.52 13.28 3.39
C LYS A 77 -9.08 12.80 3.62
N ALA A 78 -8.91 11.81 4.51
CA ALA A 78 -7.61 11.20 4.77
C ALA A 78 -7.07 10.49 3.52
N LEU A 79 -7.91 9.76 2.79
CA LEU A 79 -7.53 9.13 1.53
C LEU A 79 -7.13 10.16 0.47
N LEU A 80 -7.87 11.25 0.33
CA LEU A 80 -7.53 12.33 -0.61
C LEU A 80 -6.19 12.99 -0.28
N ALA A 81 -6.00 13.38 0.98
CA ALA A 81 -4.76 14.02 1.41
C ALA A 81 -3.54 13.11 1.20
N GLY A 82 -3.67 11.84 1.58
CA GLY A 82 -2.62 10.85 1.39
C GLY A 82 -2.32 10.57 -0.07
N THR A 83 -3.35 10.54 -0.92
CA THR A 83 -3.17 10.31 -2.37
C THR A 83 -2.49 11.48 -3.06
N ILE A 84 -2.81 12.72 -2.68
CA ILE A 84 -2.12 13.92 -3.19
C ILE A 84 -0.63 13.86 -2.83
N TRP A 85 -0.30 13.56 -1.59
CA TRP A 85 1.08 13.41 -1.15
C TRP A 85 1.81 12.29 -1.90
N LEU A 86 1.17 11.13 -2.10
CA LEU A 86 1.75 10.00 -2.82
C LEU A 86 1.98 10.32 -4.31
N ASP A 87 1.06 11.03 -4.95
CA ASP A 87 1.16 11.49 -6.34
C ASP A 87 2.38 12.41 -6.53
N GLU A 88 2.57 13.38 -5.64
CA GLU A 88 3.73 14.28 -5.68
C GLU A 88 5.04 13.53 -5.45
N LEU A 89 5.09 12.61 -4.49
CA LEU A 89 6.27 11.76 -4.25
C LEU A 89 6.64 10.96 -5.50
N ILE A 90 5.66 10.33 -6.15
CA ILE A 90 5.88 9.53 -7.37
C ILE A 90 6.36 10.40 -8.51
N LYS A 91 5.80 11.59 -8.71
CA LYS A 91 6.23 12.55 -9.72
C LYS A 91 7.67 12.99 -9.51
N GLU A 92 8.05 13.33 -8.29
CA GLU A 92 9.42 13.74 -7.97
C GLU A 92 10.43 12.62 -8.25
N VAL A 93 10.12 11.39 -7.82
CA VAL A 93 10.97 10.23 -8.11
C VAL A 93 11.06 9.95 -9.60
N ASN A 94 9.96 10.03 -10.35
CA ASN A 94 9.94 9.83 -11.79
C ASN A 94 10.68 10.93 -12.55
N THR A 95 10.71 12.14 -12.06
CA THR A 95 11.51 13.24 -12.63
C THR A 95 13.00 12.92 -12.53
N ALA A 96 13.43 12.39 -11.40
CA ALA A 96 14.83 11.98 -11.19
C ALA A 96 15.17 10.66 -11.92
N ASN A 97 14.22 9.76 -12.07
CA ASN A 97 14.41 8.45 -12.72
C ASN A 97 13.11 7.94 -13.37
N PRO A 98 12.85 8.28 -14.65
CA PRO A 98 11.61 7.96 -15.35
C PRO A 98 11.29 6.46 -15.49
N SER A 99 12.29 5.59 -15.36
CA SER A 99 12.13 4.14 -15.45
C SER A 99 11.84 3.47 -14.10
N LYS A 100 11.71 4.25 -13.03
CA LYS A 100 11.52 3.71 -11.70
C LYS A 100 10.16 3.07 -11.55
N LYS A 101 10.14 1.77 -11.20
CA LYS A 101 8.94 1.06 -10.81
C LYS A 101 8.69 1.20 -9.30
N PHE A 102 7.42 1.36 -8.92
CA PHE A 102 6.99 1.39 -7.52
C PHE A 102 6.32 0.07 -7.19
N ILE A 103 6.77 -0.57 -6.11
CA ILE A 103 6.30 -1.87 -5.69
C ILE A 103 5.83 -1.75 -4.24
N TYR A 104 4.54 -1.93 -4.02
CA TYR A 104 4.02 -2.07 -2.67
C TYR A 104 4.54 -3.37 -2.04
N ALA A 105 5.16 -3.26 -0.89
CA ALA A 105 5.64 -4.38 -0.10
C ALA A 105 4.76 -4.56 1.15
N LYS A 106 3.92 -5.59 1.14
CA LYS A 106 2.89 -5.83 2.16
C LYS A 106 3.44 -5.93 3.58
N TYR A 107 4.63 -6.53 3.73
CA TYR A 107 5.27 -6.76 5.02
C TYR A 107 6.50 -5.88 5.27
N ALA A 108 6.65 -4.78 4.57
CA ALA A 108 7.81 -3.89 4.73
C ALA A 108 7.97 -3.34 6.16
N TYR A 109 6.85 -3.15 6.88
CA TYR A 109 6.86 -2.74 8.29
C TYR A 109 7.54 -3.77 9.20
N VAL A 110 7.42 -5.09 8.89
CA VAL A 110 8.09 -6.16 9.65
C VAL A 110 9.60 -6.08 9.44
N GLY A 111 10.04 -5.82 8.22
CA GLY A 111 11.46 -5.67 7.89
C GLY A 111 12.13 -4.54 8.67
N TRP A 112 11.44 -3.40 8.84
CA TRP A 112 11.95 -2.28 9.62
C TRP A 112 12.12 -2.63 11.10
N ILE A 113 11.10 -3.25 11.70
CA ILE A 113 11.12 -3.70 13.11
C ILE A 113 12.23 -4.73 13.31
N SER A 114 12.32 -5.73 12.43
CA SER A 114 13.34 -6.78 12.50
C SER A 114 14.75 -6.20 12.38
N GLY A 115 14.98 -5.27 11.47
CA GLY A 115 16.25 -4.57 11.30
C GLY A 115 16.66 -3.78 12.55
N TYR A 116 15.70 -3.10 13.20
CA TYR A 116 15.94 -2.40 14.45
C TYR A 116 16.34 -3.34 15.59
N ILE A 117 15.63 -4.46 15.76
CA ILE A 117 15.91 -5.46 16.79
C ILE A 117 17.30 -6.08 16.56
N ILE A 118 17.61 -6.52 15.33
CA ILE A 118 18.91 -7.09 14.98
C ILE A 118 20.03 -6.11 15.32
N LYS A 119 19.90 -4.85 14.92
CA LYS A 119 20.90 -3.80 15.22
C LYS A 119 21.10 -3.65 16.73
N LYS A 120 20.03 -3.63 17.53
CA LYS A 120 20.12 -3.51 18.98
C LYS A 120 20.80 -4.70 19.63
N VAL A 121 20.42 -5.91 19.21
CA VAL A 121 21.02 -7.16 19.72
C VAL A 121 22.51 -7.21 19.37
N THR A 122 22.88 -6.94 18.12
CA THR A 122 24.29 -6.92 17.69
C THR A 122 25.12 -5.90 18.48
N GLN A 123 24.60 -4.70 18.73
CA GLN A 123 25.29 -3.69 19.53
C GLN A 123 25.51 -4.12 20.99
N GLN A 124 24.57 -4.85 21.58
CA GLN A 124 24.73 -5.38 22.94
C GLN A 124 25.81 -6.47 23.00
N TYR A 125 25.87 -7.36 22.01
CA TYR A 125 26.89 -8.41 21.98
C TYR A 125 28.30 -7.87 21.71
N THR A 126 28.47 -6.87 20.84
CA THR A 126 29.78 -6.25 20.60
C THR A 126 30.29 -5.43 21.80
N GLY A 127 29.40 -4.95 22.67
CA GLY A 127 29.78 -4.27 23.93
C GLY A 127 30.20 -5.23 25.06
N LEU A 128 29.97 -6.54 24.91
CA LEU A 128 30.35 -7.57 25.90
C LEU A 128 31.70 -8.25 25.59
N VAL A 129 32.32 -7.96 24.46
CA VAL A 129 33.57 -8.60 23.96
C VAL A 129 34.78 -7.64 24.10
N ASN A 130 34.60 -6.47 24.66
CA ASN A 130 35.66 -5.51 25.06
C ASN A 130 35.65 -5.44 26.60
#